data_6c31e77c9b66bcd6336fad87f65f1708
#
_entry.id   6c31e77c9b66bcd6336fad87f65f1708
#
_cell.length_a   1.000
_cell.length_b   1.000
_cell.length_c   1.000
_cell.angle_alpha   90.00
_cell.angle_beta   90.00
_cell.angle_gamma   90.00
#
_symmetry.space_group_name_H-M   'P 1'
#
loop_
_entity.id
_entity.type
_entity.pdbx_description
1 polymer ?
#
loop_
_entity_poly.entity_id
_entity_poly.type
_entity_poly.pdbx_seq_one_letter_code
_entity_poly.pdbx_strand_id
1 'polypeptide(L)'
;MLFREFSAYCEQLEALSGRLDMIAVISGVLPTLDEGELPIFVRFVMGRIFPDWSPQKLGIGPNLLYDGIAYVAGIKKEDVVEKINETGDPGKAAELLLAAKEQTSFFSEDLTILDVYRELEKIATITGKKSQREKLLIVRKLFSNAHPLEGRYLARIMLEDLRIGVGEGNLREAIAKGFHVDPKLVEHAMQAINDLGEVARLARNGENALKNVHIRLFHPVRMMLAQQGTIEDAIKEHGSVAAEYKYDGNRFQFHRQGDRCRMYSRKLEDVTEALPDVIALLKETTIHDVILDGEVIAVKNGRPLPFQTVLRRFRRKYEIATMQEEIELIPNVFDLLYTDGETLIDLPLSARRKRLEEVLTDHIAPQTVSGDREEIEKMYQAALDAGHEGIMLKVVSSPYSPGIRGKNWMKIKPEVDTLDLAVIGAEWGEGKRAHFFGSFLLACQDQGELVPLSKVATGFSDDQLAEVYGMLKDHVISQSGKEVRFEPLLVFEIGYSEIQTSPNYRGGFALRFPRFIRVRDDKSINEIETLESITERHKAQGRRTSEEK
;
A
#
# COMPACT_ATOMS: atom_id res chain seq x y z
N MET A 1 -6.85 -2.93 31.04
CA MET A 1 -5.83 -1.86 30.86
C MET A 1 -6.52 -0.52 30.70
N LEU A 2 -6.11 0.47 31.47
CA LEU A 2 -6.57 1.85 31.30
C LEU A 2 -5.93 2.47 30.05
N PHE A 3 -6.65 3.38 29.37
CA PHE A 3 -6.12 4.02 28.17
C PHE A 3 -4.92 4.94 28.49
N ARG A 4 -4.85 5.49 29.70
CA ARG A 4 -3.67 6.22 30.18
C ARG A 4 -2.42 5.34 30.28
N GLU A 5 -2.56 4.07 30.66
CA GLU A 5 -1.44 3.11 30.70
C GLU A 5 -0.97 2.79 29.28
N PHE A 6 -1.90 2.55 28.37
CA PHE A 6 -1.60 2.39 26.94
C PHE A 6 -0.86 3.62 26.39
N SER A 7 -1.33 4.81 26.73
CA SER A 7 -0.72 6.07 26.28
C SER A 7 0.70 6.25 26.83
N ALA A 8 0.93 5.87 28.09
CA ALA A 8 2.28 5.88 28.68
C ALA A 8 3.23 4.89 27.99
N TYR A 9 2.75 3.68 27.64
CA TYR A 9 3.54 2.74 26.82
C TYR A 9 3.85 3.31 25.43
N CYS A 10 2.91 3.97 24.78
CA CYS A 10 3.15 4.61 23.49
C CYS A 10 4.20 5.73 23.59
N GLU A 11 4.16 6.55 24.63
CA GLU A 11 5.16 7.59 24.89
C GLU A 11 6.55 7.00 25.14
N GLN A 12 6.63 5.92 25.93
CA GLN A 12 7.87 5.18 26.15
C GLN A 12 8.43 4.65 24.82
N LEU A 13 7.59 4.04 23.97
CA LEU A 13 8.01 3.51 22.67
C LEU A 13 8.44 4.63 21.70
N GLU A 14 7.76 5.79 21.71
CA GLU A 14 8.13 6.95 20.88
C GLU A 14 9.52 7.50 21.26
N ALA A 15 9.92 7.39 22.54
CA ALA A 15 11.22 7.84 23.03
C ALA A 15 12.37 6.85 22.70
N LEU A 16 12.06 5.62 22.31
CA LEU A 16 13.06 4.59 22.00
C LEU A 16 13.51 4.67 20.55
N SER A 17 14.81 4.59 20.30
CA SER A 17 15.41 4.44 18.97
C SER A 17 15.84 3.00 18.67
N GLY A 18 16.05 2.18 19.71
CA GLY A 18 16.54 0.80 19.59
C GLY A 18 15.42 -0.20 19.30
N ARG A 19 15.60 -0.99 18.23
CA ARG A 19 14.63 -2.06 17.87
C ARG A 19 14.42 -3.06 19.01
N LEU A 20 15.52 -3.53 19.62
CA LEU A 20 15.47 -4.55 20.68
C LEU A 20 14.79 -4.04 21.95
N ASP A 21 14.95 -2.75 22.26
CA ASP A 21 14.32 -2.12 23.42
C ASP A 21 12.81 -2.01 23.22
N MET A 22 12.36 -1.62 22.02
CA MET A 22 10.93 -1.62 21.67
C MET A 22 10.32 -3.03 21.81
N ILE A 23 11.01 -4.06 21.28
CA ILE A 23 10.56 -5.45 21.41
C ILE A 23 10.49 -5.88 22.88
N ALA A 24 11.46 -5.48 23.71
CA ALA A 24 11.46 -5.82 25.14
C ALA A 24 10.27 -5.20 25.87
N VAL A 25 9.98 -3.91 25.64
CA VAL A 25 8.82 -3.23 26.23
C VAL A 25 7.52 -3.92 25.83
N ILE A 26 7.30 -4.14 24.53
CA ILE A 26 6.06 -4.73 24.03
C ILE A 26 5.91 -6.17 24.56
N SER A 27 6.96 -7.01 24.46
CA SER A 27 6.91 -8.41 24.91
C SER A 27 6.62 -8.55 26.40
N GLY A 28 7.03 -7.56 27.22
CA GLY A 28 6.72 -7.53 28.66
C GLY A 28 5.26 -7.22 28.98
N VAL A 29 4.60 -6.43 28.13
CA VAL A 29 3.18 -6.04 28.32
C VAL A 29 2.21 -7.11 27.84
N LEU A 30 2.47 -7.76 26.69
CA LEU A 30 1.53 -8.67 26.07
C LEU A 30 0.96 -9.77 27.00
N PRO A 31 1.75 -10.45 27.85
CA PRO A 31 1.23 -11.49 28.76
C PRO A 31 0.33 -10.92 29.88
N THR A 32 0.43 -9.63 30.20
CA THR A 32 -0.33 -9.00 31.30
C THR A 32 -1.74 -8.59 30.90
N LEU A 33 -2.03 -8.54 29.60
CA LEU A 33 -3.32 -8.13 29.04
C LEU A 33 -4.37 -9.21 29.17
N ASP A 34 -5.63 -8.85 29.34
CA ASP A 34 -6.75 -9.79 29.26
C ASP A 34 -6.98 -10.29 27.83
N GLU A 35 -7.71 -11.39 27.68
CA GLU A 35 -7.97 -12.01 26.38
C GLU A 35 -8.65 -11.04 25.39
N GLY A 36 -9.57 -10.21 25.86
CA GLY A 36 -10.26 -9.22 25.05
C GLY A 36 -9.41 -7.98 24.72
N GLU A 37 -8.48 -7.61 25.60
CA GLU A 37 -7.61 -6.44 25.44
C GLU A 37 -6.44 -6.70 24.49
N LEU A 38 -5.91 -7.92 24.52
CA LEU A 38 -4.70 -8.28 23.78
C LEU A 38 -4.79 -7.99 22.26
N PRO A 39 -5.83 -8.41 21.53
CA PRO A 39 -5.94 -8.09 20.09
C PRO A 39 -6.04 -6.60 19.82
N ILE A 40 -6.74 -5.87 20.70
CA ILE A 40 -6.95 -4.43 20.55
C ILE A 40 -5.64 -3.67 20.78
N PHE A 41 -4.93 -4.00 21.86
CA PHE A 41 -3.61 -3.42 22.15
C PHE A 41 -2.66 -3.59 20.96
N VAL A 42 -2.56 -4.80 20.42
CA VAL A 42 -1.68 -5.12 19.30
C VAL A 42 -2.06 -4.31 18.03
N ARG A 43 -3.35 -4.21 17.72
CA ARG A 43 -3.82 -3.38 16.60
C ARG A 43 -3.54 -1.90 16.84
N PHE A 44 -3.81 -1.39 18.03
CA PHE A 44 -3.56 0.02 18.37
C PHE A 44 -2.07 0.38 18.28
N VAL A 45 -1.17 -0.49 18.76
CA VAL A 45 0.29 -0.29 18.60
C VAL A 45 0.72 -0.20 17.14
N MET A 46 -0.01 -0.87 16.23
CA MET A 46 0.18 -0.73 14.77
C MET A 46 -0.50 0.51 14.17
N GLY A 47 -1.14 1.36 14.98
CA GLY A 47 -1.96 2.46 14.51
C GLY A 47 -3.22 2.02 13.76
N ARG A 48 -3.73 0.82 14.06
CA ARG A 48 -4.91 0.23 13.41
C ARG A 48 -6.01 0.00 14.42
N ILE A 49 -7.25 0.09 13.96
CA ILE A 49 -8.44 -0.18 14.77
C ILE A 49 -8.98 -1.56 14.43
N PHE A 50 -9.08 -1.83 13.15
CA PHE A 50 -9.63 -3.08 12.60
C PHE A 50 -8.54 -3.93 11.93
N PRO A 51 -8.77 -5.24 11.75
CA PRO A 51 -7.92 -6.09 10.93
C PRO A 51 -7.82 -5.58 9.49
N ASP A 52 -6.70 -5.85 8.80
CA ASP A 52 -6.46 -5.42 7.41
C ASP A 52 -7.53 -5.92 6.43
N TRP A 53 -8.12 -7.07 6.70
CA TRP A 53 -9.18 -7.67 5.89
C TRP A 53 -10.58 -7.11 6.21
N SER A 54 -10.73 -6.31 7.26
CA SER A 54 -12.04 -5.76 7.64
C SER A 54 -12.52 -4.71 6.65
N PRO A 55 -13.79 -4.78 6.22
CA PRO A 55 -14.38 -3.73 5.39
C PRO A 55 -14.68 -2.45 6.18
N GLN A 56 -14.60 -2.52 7.52
CA GLN A 56 -14.87 -1.39 8.39
C GLN A 56 -13.80 -0.31 8.23
N LYS A 57 -14.25 0.93 8.08
CA LYS A 57 -13.39 2.12 8.06
C LYS A 57 -13.95 3.14 9.02
N LEU A 58 -13.09 3.78 9.78
CA LEU A 58 -13.53 4.78 10.75
C LEU A 58 -14.18 5.98 10.04
N GLY A 59 -13.63 6.38 8.89
CA GLY A 59 -14.16 7.49 8.09
C GLY A 59 -14.16 8.81 8.86
N ILE A 60 -13.17 9.00 9.74
CA ILE A 60 -12.83 10.27 10.38
C ILE A 60 -11.73 10.91 9.56
N GLY A 61 -12.00 12.05 8.95
CA GLY A 61 -10.97 12.88 8.33
C GLY A 61 -10.44 13.92 9.32
N PRO A 62 -9.30 14.57 8.99
CA PRO A 62 -8.69 15.60 9.82
C PRO A 62 -9.67 16.68 10.28
N ASN A 63 -10.54 17.15 9.40
CA ASN A 63 -11.51 18.19 9.70
C ASN A 63 -12.46 17.84 10.85
N LEU A 64 -12.97 16.62 10.89
CA LEU A 64 -13.90 16.18 11.94
C LEU A 64 -13.17 16.01 13.27
N LEU A 65 -11.94 15.51 13.24
CA LEU A 65 -11.08 15.42 14.42
C LEU A 65 -10.82 16.82 15.00
N TYR A 66 -10.45 17.81 14.17
CA TYR A 66 -10.16 19.17 14.59
C TYR A 66 -11.39 19.85 15.19
N ASP A 67 -12.59 19.63 14.63
CA ASP A 67 -13.85 20.11 15.21
C ASP A 67 -14.14 19.49 16.59
N GLY A 68 -13.75 18.23 16.78
CA GLY A 68 -13.85 17.55 18.09
C GLY A 68 -12.93 18.14 19.14
N ILE A 69 -11.64 18.32 18.80
CA ILE A 69 -10.64 18.93 19.68
C ILE A 69 -11.01 20.38 20.03
N ALA A 70 -11.35 21.19 19.03
CA ALA A 70 -11.76 22.59 19.21
C ALA A 70 -12.90 22.74 20.21
N TYR A 71 -13.94 21.89 20.08
CA TYR A 71 -15.08 21.89 20.97
C TYR A 71 -14.69 21.59 22.43
N VAL A 72 -13.84 20.58 22.66
CA VAL A 72 -13.45 20.16 24.00
C VAL A 72 -12.46 21.13 24.63
N ALA A 73 -11.57 21.73 23.84
CA ALA A 73 -10.64 22.76 24.30
C ALA A 73 -11.30 24.14 24.48
N GLY A 74 -12.54 24.34 23.98
CA GLY A 74 -13.26 25.62 24.08
C GLY A 74 -12.67 26.72 23.17
N ILE A 75 -12.06 26.36 22.06
CA ILE A 75 -11.38 27.27 21.10
C ILE A 75 -11.98 27.12 19.70
N LYS A 76 -11.54 27.95 18.77
CA LYS A 76 -11.94 27.84 17.36
C LYS A 76 -11.13 26.76 16.66
N LYS A 77 -11.67 26.23 15.56
CA LYS A 77 -10.98 25.22 14.73
C LYS A 77 -9.68 25.75 14.12
N GLU A 78 -9.66 27.03 13.77
CA GLU A 78 -8.48 27.72 13.22
C GLU A 78 -7.30 27.67 14.20
N ASP A 79 -7.55 27.83 15.50
CA ASP A 79 -6.53 27.77 16.55
C ASP A 79 -5.97 26.33 16.67
N VAL A 80 -6.80 25.30 16.48
CA VAL A 80 -6.33 23.90 16.41
C VAL A 80 -5.43 23.68 15.21
N VAL A 81 -5.81 24.19 14.03
CA VAL A 81 -5.00 24.09 12.81
C VAL A 81 -3.66 24.82 12.98
N GLU A 82 -3.66 26.00 13.57
CA GLU A 82 -2.43 26.73 13.89
C GLU A 82 -1.51 25.92 14.80
N LYS A 83 -2.04 25.33 15.88
CA LYS A 83 -1.27 24.49 16.81
C LYS A 83 -0.74 23.22 16.13
N ILE A 84 -1.47 22.63 15.19
CA ILE A 84 -1.00 21.50 14.38
C ILE A 84 0.15 21.93 13.47
N ASN A 85 0.07 23.11 12.85
CA ASN A 85 1.13 23.64 11.99
C ASN A 85 2.41 23.93 12.79
N GLU A 86 2.28 24.43 14.02
CA GLU A 86 3.42 24.65 14.93
C GLU A 86 4.09 23.33 15.36
N THR A 87 3.31 22.32 15.70
CA THR A 87 3.83 21.05 16.24
C THR A 87 4.19 20.03 15.17
N GLY A 88 3.64 20.17 13.95
CA GLY A 88 3.73 19.17 12.89
C GLY A 88 2.97 17.86 13.17
N ASP A 89 2.15 17.81 14.24
CA ASP A 89 1.53 16.59 14.75
C ASP A 89 0.17 16.86 15.41
N PRO A 90 -0.94 16.34 14.84
CA PRO A 90 -2.27 16.50 15.42
C PRO A 90 -2.39 15.96 16.85
N GLY A 91 -1.65 14.88 17.17
CA GLY A 91 -1.64 14.32 18.53
C GLY A 91 -0.99 15.25 19.54
N LYS A 92 0.20 15.79 19.25
CA LYS A 92 0.89 16.76 20.13
C LYS A 92 0.07 18.03 20.28
N ALA A 93 -0.55 18.50 19.22
CA ALA A 93 -1.46 19.64 19.29
C ALA A 93 -2.65 19.37 20.22
N ALA A 94 -3.30 18.20 20.10
CA ALA A 94 -4.40 17.79 20.96
C ALA A 94 -4.00 17.77 22.44
N GLU A 95 -2.84 17.17 22.76
CA GLU A 95 -2.31 17.14 24.13
C GLU A 95 -2.13 18.54 24.71
N LEU A 96 -1.44 19.43 23.99
CA LEU A 96 -1.18 20.79 24.46
C LEU A 96 -2.47 21.58 24.66
N LEU A 97 -3.43 21.44 23.76
CA LEU A 97 -4.73 22.13 23.83
C LEU A 97 -5.60 21.59 24.97
N LEU A 98 -5.58 20.28 25.22
CA LEU A 98 -6.29 19.68 26.36
C LEU A 98 -5.62 20.02 27.70
N ALA A 99 -4.29 20.16 27.75
CA ALA A 99 -3.58 20.59 28.95
C ALA A 99 -3.86 22.06 29.32
N ALA A 100 -4.12 22.90 28.33
CA ALA A 100 -4.45 24.32 28.51
C ALA A 100 -5.94 24.58 28.85
N LYS A 101 -6.78 23.53 28.93
CA LYS A 101 -8.21 23.65 29.21
C LYS A 101 -8.46 24.21 30.61
N GLU A 102 -9.18 25.33 30.69
CA GLU A 102 -9.50 26.01 31.97
C GLU A 102 -10.57 25.29 32.81
N GLN A 103 -11.43 24.49 32.19
CA GLN A 103 -12.49 23.73 32.88
C GLN A 103 -12.23 22.22 32.81
N THR A 104 -11.90 21.63 33.95
CA THR A 104 -11.95 20.17 34.14
C THR A 104 -13.39 19.74 34.42
N SER A 105 -13.88 18.71 33.73
CA SER A 105 -15.15 18.07 34.08
C SER A 105 -15.05 17.44 35.46
N PHE A 106 -16.01 17.73 36.35
CA PHE A 106 -16.08 17.15 37.70
C PHE A 106 -16.37 15.63 37.68
N PHE A 107 -16.76 15.08 36.54
CA PHE A 107 -17.06 13.67 36.32
C PHE A 107 -16.40 13.21 35.02
N SER A 108 -15.10 12.91 35.04
CA SER A 108 -14.42 12.17 34.00
C SER A 108 -14.37 10.70 34.41
N GLU A 109 -14.94 9.81 33.60
CA GLU A 109 -14.73 8.36 33.74
C GLU A 109 -13.36 8.02 33.12
N ASP A 110 -12.55 7.25 33.84
CA ASP A 110 -11.29 6.73 33.30
C ASP A 110 -11.59 5.86 32.06
N LEU A 111 -10.99 6.19 30.93
CA LEU A 111 -11.15 5.40 29.71
C LEU A 111 -10.33 4.11 29.79
N THR A 112 -10.91 2.99 29.40
CA THR A 112 -10.18 1.75 29.13
C THR A 112 -9.88 1.61 27.64
N ILE A 113 -8.89 0.77 27.29
CA ILE A 113 -8.60 0.44 25.87
C ILE A 113 -9.83 -0.18 25.16
N LEU A 114 -10.64 -0.94 25.91
CA LEU A 114 -11.89 -1.54 25.43
C LEU A 114 -12.97 -0.49 25.17
N ASP A 115 -13.09 0.53 26.03
CA ASP A 115 -14.08 1.61 25.85
C ASP A 115 -13.74 2.44 24.61
N VAL A 116 -12.46 2.79 24.45
CA VAL A 116 -11.99 3.48 23.24
C VAL A 116 -12.29 2.66 22.00
N TYR A 117 -11.95 1.36 22.00
CA TYR A 117 -12.24 0.48 20.85
C TYR A 117 -13.72 0.41 20.52
N ARG A 118 -14.59 0.20 21.53
CA ARG A 118 -16.05 0.13 21.33
C ARG A 118 -16.64 1.41 20.74
N GLU A 119 -16.18 2.58 21.20
CA GLU A 119 -16.64 3.85 20.65
C GLU A 119 -16.14 4.07 19.21
N LEU A 120 -14.89 3.65 18.89
CA LEU A 120 -14.38 3.68 17.52
C LEU A 120 -15.13 2.68 16.61
N GLU A 121 -15.46 1.50 17.10
CA GLU A 121 -16.28 0.52 16.39
C GLU A 121 -17.68 1.07 16.07
N LYS A 122 -18.33 1.76 17.02
CA LYS A 122 -19.60 2.47 16.77
C LYS A 122 -19.45 3.50 15.66
N ILE A 123 -18.38 4.30 15.67
CA ILE A 123 -18.11 5.29 14.61
C ILE A 123 -18.06 4.63 13.23
N ALA A 124 -17.45 3.46 13.11
CA ALA A 124 -17.35 2.75 11.84
C ALA A 124 -18.69 2.24 11.30
N THR A 125 -19.68 2.00 12.17
CA THR A 125 -21.03 1.56 11.76
C THR A 125 -21.94 2.70 11.34
N ILE A 126 -21.61 3.95 11.67
CA ILE A 126 -22.43 5.13 11.38
C ILE A 126 -22.31 5.49 9.90
N THR A 127 -23.43 5.41 9.16
CA THR A 127 -23.55 5.73 7.73
C THR A 127 -24.74 6.66 7.45
N GLY A 128 -24.77 7.26 6.26
CA GLY A 128 -25.90 8.09 5.80
C GLY A 128 -25.74 9.60 6.01
N LYS A 129 -26.79 10.37 5.69
CA LYS A 129 -26.75 11.86 5.59
C LYS A 129 -26.37 12.61 6.88
N LYS A 130 -26.58 12.03 8.06
CA LYS A 130 -26.25 12.65 9.37
C LYS A 130 -24.99 12.08 10.02
N SER A 131 -24.30 11.17 9.35
CA SER A 131 -23.18 10.42 9.89
C SER A 131 -22.07 11.30 10.48
N GLN A 132 -21.73 12.40 9.84
CA GLN A 132 -20.69 13.32 10.33
C GLN A 132 -21.01 13.92 11.70
N ARG A 133 -22.28 14.32 11.90
CA ARG A 133 -22.71 14.87 13.20
C ARG A 133 -22.69 13.82 14.31
N GLU A 134 -23.15 12.62 14.01
CA GLU A 134 -23.17 11.52 14.99
C GLU A 134 -21.75 11.07 15.36
N LYS A 135 -20.87 10.93 14.36
CA LYS A 135 -19.44 10.65 14.59
C LYS A 135 -18.77 11.73 15.44
N LEU A 136 -19.06 13.01 15.17
CA LEU A 136 -18.53 14.13 15.92
C LEU A 136 -18.93 14.08 17.41
N LEU A 137 -20.14 13.64 17.74
CA LEU A 137 -20.57 13.50 19.14
C LEU A 137 -19.74 12.45 19.89
N ILE A 138 -19.41 11.32 19.23
CA ILE A 138 -18.57 10.29 19.85
C ILE A 138 -17.13 10.80 20.01
N VAL A 139 -16.60 11.48 18.99
CA VAL A 139 -15.25 12.09 19.08
C VAL A 139 -15.18 13.08 20.26
N ARG A 140 -16.18 13.97 20.39
CA ARG A 140 -16.26 14.92 21.52
C ARG A 140 -16.32 14.20 22.87
N LYS A 141 -17.13 13.14 22.98
CA LYS A 141 -17.23 12.32 24.20
C LYS A 141 -15.87 11.75 24.58
N LEU A 142 -15.16 11.14 23.64
CA LEU A 142 -13.84 10.53 23.89
C LEU A 142 -12.83 11.60 24.35
N PHE A 143 -12.72 12.73 23.64
CA PHE A 143 -11.78 13.80 24.05
C PHE A 143 -12.19 14.52 25.35
N SER A 144 -13.49 14.54 25.69
CA SER A 144 -13.95 15.14 26.95
C SER A 144 -13.52 14.34 28.17
N ASN A 145 -13.40 13.01 28.03
CA ASN A 145 -12.96 12.10 29.10
C ASN A 145 -11.45 11.82 29.07
N ALA A 146 -10.75 12.21 28.01
CA ALA A 146 -9.33 11.96 27.86
C ALA A 146 -8.46 12.94 28.64
N HIS A 147 -7.44 12.43 29.34
CA HIS A 147 -6.32 13.24 29.84
C HIS A 147 -5.46 13.76 28.68
N PRO A 148 -4.63 14.80 28.87
CA PRO A 148 -3.83 15.37 27.78
C PRO A 148 -3.02 14.35 26.98
N LEU A 149 -2.27 13.46 27.64
CA LEU A 149 -1.48 12.41 26.99
C LEU A 149 -2.37 11.39 26.24
N GLU A 150 -3.52 11.03 26.81
CA GLU A 150 -4.52 10.18 26.15
C GLU A 150 -5.05 10.85 24.89
N GLY A 151 -5.28 12.17 24.93
CA GLY A 151 -5.69 12.97 23.78
C GLY A 151 -4.69 12.92 22.62
N ARG A 152 -3.37 12.88 22.91
CA ARG A 152 -2.32 12.69 21.90
C ARG A 152 -2.53 11.40 21.10
N TYR A 153 -2.61 10.27 21.81
CA TYR A 153 -2.70 8.96 21.15
C TYR A 153 -4.09 8.67 20.61
N LEU A 154 -5.14 9.21 21.22
CA LEU A 154 -6.50 9.14 20.68
C LEU A 154 -6.61 9.82 19.31
N ALA A 155 -6.03 11.03 19.17
CA ALA A 155 -5.99 11.73 17.89
C ALA A 155 -5.22 10.95 16.83
N ARG A 156 -4.08 10.38 17.19
CA ARG A 156 -3.23 9.60 16.29
C ARG A 156 -3.88 8.27 15.88
N ILE A 157 -4.58 7.56 16.80
CA ILE A 157 -5.34 6.34 16.49
C ILE A 157 -6.49 6.67 15.53
N MET A 158 -7.24 7.75 15.75
CA MET A 158 -8.34 8.16 14.87
C MET A 158 -7.89 8.52 13.46
N LEU A 159 -6.65 8.97 13.28
CA LEU A 159 -6.02 9.23 11.98
C LEU A 159 -5.25 8.02 11.43
N GLU A 160 -5.25 6.89 12.15
CA GLU A 160 -4.50 5.67 11.81
C GLU A 160 -2.99 5.91 11.60
N ASP A 161 -2.41 6.88 12.34
CA ASP A 161 -1.00 7.27 12.28
C ASP A 161 -0.43 7.47 13.70
N LEU A 162 -0.07 6.37 14.36
CA LEU A 162 0.32 6.38 15.78
C LEU A 162 1.69 7.03 16.06
N ARG A 163 2.61 6.99 15.10
CA ARG A 163 3.95 7.64 15.14
C ARG A 163 4.85 7.22 16.30
N ILE A 164 4.80 5.98 16.72
CA ILE A 164 5.66 5.44 17.81
C ILE A 164 6.86 4.62 17.31
N GLY A 165 7.10 4.56 16.00
CA GLY A 165 8.24 3.87 15.40
C GLY A 165 8.16 2.34 15.41
N VAL A 166 7.06 1.74 15.85
CA VAL A 166 6.88 0.29 15.91
C VAL A 166 6.41 -0.23 14.55
N GLY A 167 7.25 -1.03 13.91
CA GLY A 167 6.89 -1.74 12.67
C GLY A 167 6.34 -3.14 12.93
N GLU A 168 5.65 -3.71 11.93
CA GLU A 168 5.07 -5.06 11.98
C GLU A 168 6.09 -6.13 12.37
N GLY A 169 7.34 -6.05 11.86
CA GLY A 169 8.41 -6.98 12.20
C GLY A 169 8.76 -6.97 13.68
N ASN A 170 8.83 -5.77 14.31
CA ASN A 170 9.10 -5.64 15.74
C ASN A 170 7.97 -6.26 16.57
N LEU A 171 6.74 -6.04 16.15
CA LEU A 171 5.58 -6.57 16.86
C LEU A 171 5.46 -8.10 16.74
N ARG A 172 5.76 -8.69 15.57
CA ARG A 172 5.84 -10.15 15.39
C ARG A 172 6.87 -10.78 16.32
N GLU A 173 8.07 -10.20 16.41
CA GLU A 173 9.10 -10.66 17.34
C GLU A 173 8.70 -10.48 18.81
N ALA A 174 8.04 -9.37 19.14
CA ALA A 174 7.53 -9.15 20.49
C ALA A 174 6.46 -10.16 20.89
N ILE A 175 5.56 -10.55 19.99
CA ILE A 175 4.57 -11.61 20.18
C ILE A 175 5.27 -12.95 20.43
N ALA A 176 6.24 -13.31 19.56
CA ALA A 176 6.98 -14.55 19.70
C ALA A 176 7.71 -14.64 21.06
N LYS A 177 8.39 -13.55 21.45
CA LYS A 177 9.12 -13.45 22.71
C LYS A 177 8.19 -13.43 23.93
N GLY A 178 7.08 -12.68 23.89
CA GLY A 178 6.15 -12.52 24.99
C GLY A 178 5.39 -13.80 25.34
N PHE A 179 5.13 -14.64 24.37
CA PHE A 179 4.43 -15.92 24.56
C PHE A 179 5.32 -17.15 24.40
N HIS A 180 6.65 -16.98 24.24
CA HIS A 180 7.64 -18.05 24.12
C HIS A 180 7.33 -19.06 23.01
N VAL A 181 6.92 -18.59 21.83
CA VAL A 181 6.61 -19.38 20.63
C VAL A 181 7.61 -19.13 19.50
N ASP A 182 7.72 -20.07 18.55
CA ASP A 182 8.63 -19.90 17.40
C ASP A 182 8.21 -18.67 16.55
N PRO A 183 9.12 -17.71 16.27
CA PRO A 183 8.86 -16.56 15.40
C PRO A 183 8.35 -16.92 14.01
N LYS A 184 8.76 -18.07 13.46
CA LYS A 184 8.31 -18.57 12.15
C LYS A 184 6.82 -18.94 12.18
N LEU A 185 6.32 -19.48 13.29
CA LEU A 185 4.90 -19.78 13.44
C LEU A 185 4.06 -18.50 13.54
N VAL A 186 4.58 -17.46 14.22
CA VAL A 186 3.93 -16.15 14.27
C VAL A 186 3.87 -15.53 12.88
N GLU A 187 4.94 -15.63 12.10
CA GLU A 187 4.99 -15.14 10.72
C GLU A 187 4.00 -15.90 9.81
N HIS A 188 4.00 -17.22 9.86
CA HIS A 188 3.07 -18.06 9.11
C HIS A 188 1.60 -17.75 9.47
N ALA A 189 1.29 -17.66 10.76
CA ALA A 189 -0.05 -17.30 11.21
C ALA A 189 -0.46 -15.89 10.72
N MET A 190 0.46 -14.90 10.74
CA MET A 190 0.18 -13.57 10.20
C MET A 190 -0.10 -13.60 8.70
N GLN A 191 0.62 -14.41 7.94
CA GLN A 191 0.38 -14.59 6.50
C GLN A 191 -1.02 -15.14 6.20
N ALA A 192 -1.49 -16.08 7.03
CA ALA A 192 -2.79 -16.72 6.84
C ALA A 192 -3.97 -15.89 7.36
N ILE A 193 -3.80 -15.20 8.51
CA ILE A 193 -4.89 -14.46 9.19
C ILE A 193 -4.95 -13.00 8.76
N ASN A 194 -3.80 -12.39 8.47
CA ASN A 194 -3.64 -10.98 8.17
C ASN A 194 -4.18 -10.04 9.29
N ASP A 195 -3.96 -10.44 10.55
CA ASP A 195 -4.33 -9.69 11.76
C ASP A 195 -3.43 -10.07 12.93
N LEU A 196 -2.46 -9.21 13.28
CA LEU A 196 -1.55 -9.45 14.40
C LEU A 196 -2.24 -9.52 15.75
N GLY A 197 -3.39 -8.87 15.91
CA GLY A 197 -4.19 -8.98 17.15
C GLY A 197 -4.67 -10.40 17.39
N GLU A 198 -5.22 -11.02 16.36
CA GLU A 198 -5.66 -12.43 16.43
C GLU A 198 -4.47 -13.39 16.54
N VAL A 199 -3.37 -13.11 15.84
CA VAL A 199 -2.13 -13.89 15.97
C VAL A 199 -1.59 -13.87 17.40
N ALA A 200 -1.61 -12.72 18.07
CA ALA A 200 -1.19 -12.61 19.47
C ALA A 200 -2.09 -13.44 20.40
N ARG A 201 -3.42 -13.43 20.17
CA ARG A 201 -4.39 -14.26 20.91
C ARG A 201 -4.10 -15.75 20.74
N LEU A 202 -3.77 -16.19 19.53
CA LEU A 202 -3.39 -17.57 19.25
C LEU A 202 -2.04 -17.93 19.86
N ALA A 203 -1.05 -17.04 19.79
CA ALA A 203 0.25 -17.23 20.40
C ALA A 203 0.17 -17.45 21.92
N ARG A 204 -0.74 -16.75 22.61
CA ARG A 204 -1.04 -16.98 24.03
C ARG A 204 -1.48 -18.42 24.31
N ASN A 205 -2.19 -19.04 23.38
CA ASN A 205 -2.66 -20.44 23.48
C ASN A 205 -1.59 -21.47 23.06
N GLY A 206 -0.38 -21.00 22.74
CA GLY A 206 0.78 -21.81 22.39
C GLY A 206 0.91 -22.17 20.91
N GLU A 207 2.01 -22.86 20.58
CA GLU A 207 2.38 -23.16 19.19
C GLU A 207 1.36 -24.01 18.44
N ASN A 208 0.64 -24.90 19.11
CA ASN A 208 -0.37 -25.74 18.46
C ASN A 208 -1.50 -24.88 17.86
N ALA A 209 -1.89 -23.80 18.53
CA ALA A 209 -2.90 -22.88 18.01
C ALA A 209 -2.39 -22.13 16.76
N LEU A 210 -1.11 -21.78 16.71
CA LEU A 210 -0.48 -21.15 15.55
C LEU A 210 -0.26 -22.10 14.37
N LYS A 211 0.04 -23.37 14.62
CA LYS A 211 0.22 -24.41 13.59
C LYS A 211 -1.08 -24.76 12.85
N ASN A 212 -2.22 -24.65 13.52
CA ASN A 212 -3.53 -25.00 12.98
C ASN A 212 -4.26 -23.81 12.36
N VAL A 213 -3.53 -22.82 11.90
CA VAL A 213 -4.11 -21.65 11.27
C VAL A 213 -4.35 -21.90 9.78
N HIS A 214 -5.52 -21.51 9.30
CA HIS A 214 -5.92 -21.62 7.90
C HIS A 214 -6.44 -20.29 7.38
N ILE A 215 -6.25 -20.05 6.08
CA ILE A 215 -6.90 -18.92 5.41
C ILE A 215 -8.42 -19.14 5.41
N ARG A 216 -9.16 -18.01 5.46
CA ARG A 216 -10.62 -18.06 5.58
C ARG A 216 -11.27 -17.33 4.42
N LEU A 217 -12.35 -17.88 3.91
CA LEU A 217 -13.19 -17.19 2.92
C LEU A 217 -13.66 -15.84 3.45
N PHE A 218 -13.63 -14.83 2.59
CA PHE A 218 -13.98 -13.41 2.88
C PHE A 218 -13.05 -12.68 3.87
N HIS A 219 -11.90 -13.29 4.20
CA HIS A 219 -10.78 -12.66 4.89
C HIS A 219 -9.59 -12.64 3.93
N PRO A 220 -9.44 -11.60 3.09
CA PRO A 220 -8.38 -11.57 2.09
C PRO A 220 -6.99 -11.51 2.74
N VAL A 221 -6.07 -12.27 2.17
CA VAL A 221 -4.66 -12.27 2.57
C VAL A 221 -3.86 -11.31 1.71
N ARG A 222 -2.74 -10.82 2.22
CA ARG A 222 -1.85 -9.96 1.43
C ARG A 222 -1.33 -10.71 0.21
N MET A 223 -1.30 -10.04 -0.91
CA MET A 223 -0.84 -10.64 -2.15
C MET A 223 0.68 -10.79 -2.15
N MET A 224 1.18 -11.96 -2.57
CA MET A 224 2.62 -12.21 -2.75
C MET A 224 3.21 -11.25 -3.79
N LEU A 225 4.43 -10.77 -3.55
CA LEU A 225 5.06 -9.73 -4.37
C LEU A 225 6.27 -10.27 -5.12
N ALA A 226 6.49 -9.77 -6.34
CA ALA A 226 7.64 -10.08 -7.17
C ALA A 226 8.77 -9.05 -6.99
N GLN A 227 10.01 -9.51 -7.10
CA GLN A 227 11.18 -8.65 -7.28
C GLN A 227 11.55 -8.50 -8.75
N GLN A 228 12.40 -7.54 -9.09
CA GLN A 228 13.03 -7.44 -10.40
C GLN A 228 14.06 -8.57 -10.53
N GLY A 229 14.16 -9.18 -11.71
CA GLY A 229 15.12 -10.23 -12.00
C GLY A 229 15.47 -10.29 -13.48
N THR A 230 16.32 -11.26 -13.84
CA THR A 230 16.64 -11.61 -15.23
C THR A 230 16.30 -13.07 -15.49
N ILE A 231 16.10 -13.43 -16.76
CA ILE A 231 15.82 -14.82 -17.16
C ILE A 231 17.03 -15.70 -16.78
N GLU A 232 18.24 -15.19 -17.01
CA GLU A 232 19.48 -15.92 -16.75
C GLU A 232 19.66 -16.25 -15.25
N ASP A 233 19.46 -15.24 -14.36
CA ASP A 233 19.56 -15.45 -12.92
C ASP A 233 18.51 -16.45 -12.42
N ALA A 234 17.28 -16.35 -12.93
CA ALA A 234 16.19 -17.24 -12.56
C ALA A 234 16.51 -18.72 -12.91
N ILE A 235 16.98 -18.98 -14.13
CA ILE A 235 17.36 -20.34 -14.57
C ILE A 235 18.57 -20.83 -13.78
N LYS A 236 19.60 -19.98 -13.59
CA LYS A 236 20.81 -20.34 -12.87
C LYS A 236 20.53 -20.71 -11.41
N GLU A 237 19.63 -19.98 -10.74
CA GLU A 237 19.32 -20.20 -9.32
C GLU A 237 18.35 -21.38 -9.12
N HIS A 238 17.40 -21.59 -10.04
CA HIS A 238 16.27 -22.51 -9.84
C HIS A 238 16.16 -23.64 -10.86
N GLY A 239 16.97 -23.63 -11.91
CA GLY A 239 16.95 -24.60 -13.01
C GLY A 239 15.74 -24.41 -13.91
N SER A 240 14.56 -24.84 -13.48
CA SER A 240 13.29 -24.67 -14.22
C SER A 240 12.35 -23.73 -13.48
N VAL A 241 11.70 -22.82 -14.23
CA VAL A 241 10.77 -21.83 -13.72
C VAL A 241 9.47 -21.82 -14.52
N ALA A 242 8.38 -21.42 -13.90
CA ALA A 242 7.11 -21.17 -14.55
C ALA A 242 7.07 -19.73 -15.07
N ALA A 243 6.94 -19.55 -16.37
CA ALA A 243 6.79 -18.27 -17.03
C ALA A 243 5.31 -18.01 -17.33
N GLU A 244 4.83 -16.80 -17.01
CA GLU A 244 3.47 -16.32 -17.25
C GLU A 244 3.52 -14.90 -17.78
N TYR A 245 2.47 -14.45 -18.49
CA TYR A 245 2.39 -13.06 -18.91
C TYR A 245 2.31 -12.11 -17.70
N LYS A 246 3.05 -11.03 -17.77
CA LYS A 246 2.91 -9.94 -16.81
C LYS A 246 1.89 -8.95 -17.34
N TYR A 247 0.67 -9.13 -16.91
CA TYR A 247 -0.45 -8.27 -17.27
C TYR A 247 -0.27 -6.84 -16.76
N ASP A 248 -0.69 -5.83 -17.54
CA ASP A 248 -0.81 -4.44 -17.09
C ASP A 248 -2.26 -4.17 -16.67
N GLY A 249 -2.64 -4.74 -15.55
CA GLY A 249 -4.01 -4.74 -15.05
C GLY A 249 -4.11 -4.37 -13.57
N ASN A 250 -5.23 -4.70 -12.98
CA ASN A 250 -5.48 -4.55 -11.55
C ASN A 250 -5.58 -5.91 -10.89
N ARG A 251 -4.66 -6.20 -9.98
CA ARG A 251 -4.63 -7.47 -9.25
C ARG A 251 -5.82 -7.59 -8.34
N PHE A 252 -6.42 -8.77 -8.31
CA PHE A 252 -7.57 -9.10 -7.48
C PHE A 252 -7.39 -10.40 -6.73
N GLN A 253 -8.12 -10.53 -5.63
CA GLN A 253 -8.36 -11.78 -4.94
C GLN A 253 -9.86 -12.04 -4.95
N PHE A 254 -10.29 -13.15 -5.56
CA PHE A 254 -11.70 -13.53 -5.66
C PHE A 254 -12.00 -14.64 -4.67
N HIS A 255 -13.05 -14.45 -3.87
CA HIS A 255 -13.54 -15.41 -2.90
C HIS A 255 -14.96 -15.82 -3.27
N ARG A 256 -15.19 -17.13 -3.29
CA ARG A 256 -16.50 -17.72 -3.51
C ARG A 256 -16.81 -18.74 -2.42
N GLN A 257 -18.04 -18.73 -1.93
CA GLN A 257 -18.66 -19.76 -1.10
C GLN A 257 -20.11 -19.95 -1.56
N GLY A 258 -20.39 -21.04 -2.25
CA GLY A 258 -21.67 -21.24 -2.90
C GLY A 258 -22.02 -20.10 -3.84
N ASP A 259 -23.14 -19.41 -3.59
CA ASP A 259 -23.57 -18.25 -4.37
C ASP A 259 -22.94 -16.93 -3.94
N ARG A 260 -22.37 -16.88 -2.73
CA ARG A 260 -21.73 -15.67 -2.21
C ARG A 260 -20.36 -15.48 -2.82
N CYS A 261 -20.15 -14.33 -3.50
CA CYS A 261 -18.88 -13.94 -4.07
C CYS A 261 -18.44 -12.57 -3.52
N ARG A 262 -17.12 -12.39 -3.37
CA ARG A 262 -16.46 -11.12 -3.07
C ARG A 262 -15.18 -11.01 -3.87
N MET A 263 -14.85 -9.78 -4.25
CA MET A 263 -13.59 -9.48 -4.92
C MET A 263 -12.86 -8.37 -4.17
N TYR A 264 -11.58 -8.58 -3.93
CA TYR A 264 -10.72 -7.65 -3.21
C TYR A 264 -9.59 -7.14 -4.10
N SER A 265 -9.32 -5.84 -4.01
CA SER A 265 -8.20 -5.20 -4.70
C SER A 265 -6.85 -5.57 -4.06
N ARG A 266 -5.75 -5.16 -4.70
CA ARG A 266 -4.38 -5.30 -4.13
C ARG A 266 -4.23 -4.67 -2.74
N LYS A 267 -5.05 -3.67 -2.42
CA LYS A 267 -5.08 -3.03 -1.09
C LYS A 267 -6.06 -3.69 -0.12
N LEU A 268 -6.60 -4.86 -0.49
CA LEU A 268 -7.60 -5.63 0.26
C LEU A 268 -8.95 -4.89 0.42
N GLU A 269 -9.21 -3.89 -0.41
CA GLU A 269 -10.50 -3.21 -0.44
C GLU A 269 -11.52 -4.06 -1.19
N ASP A 270 -12.74 -4.16 -0.65
CA ASP A 270 -13.85 -4.83 -1.33
C ASP A 270 -14.27 -4.00 -2.56
N VAL A 271 -14.10 -4.58 -3.73
CA VAL A 271 -14.42 -3.98 -5.04
C VAL A 271 -15.53 -4.75 -5.77
N THR A 272 -16.26 -5.59 -5.04
CA THR A 272 -17.32 -6.47 -5.57
C THR A 272 -18.36 -5.70 -6.39
N GLU A 273 -18.85 -4.58 -5.86
CA GLU A 273 -19.89 -3.78 -6.52
C GLU A 273 -19.38 -3.04 -7.78
N ALA A 274 -18.07 -2.83 -7.89
CA ALA A 274 -17.48 -2.14 -9.04
C ALA A 274 -17.27 -3.06 -10.27
N LEU A 275 -17.25 -4.39 -10.07
CA LEU A 275 -16.85 -5.39 -11.05
C LEU A 275 -17.86 -6.55 -11.19
N PRO A 276 -19.18 -6.28 -11.32
CA PRO A 276 -20.20 -7.34 -11.38
C PRO A 276 -20.05 -8.27 -12.57
N ASP A 277 -19.57 -7.77 -13.72
CA ASP A 277 -19.26 -8.52 -14.93
C ASP A 277 -18.12 -9.53 -14.71
N VAL A 278 -17.01 -9.09 -14.11
CA VAL A 278 -15.87 -9.97 -13.79
C VAL A 278 -16.27 -11.06 -12.79
N ILE A 279 -17.10 -10.70 -11.79
CA ILE A 279 -17.63 -11.67 -10.82
C ILE A 279 -18.51 -12.70 -11.52
N ALA A 280 -19.38 -12.28 -12.46
CA ALA A 280 -20.22 -13.19 -13.23
C ALA A 280 -19.37 -14.18 -14.05
N LEU A 281 -18.35 -13.70 -14.77
CA LEU A 281 -17.42 -14.54 -15.52
C LEU A 281 -16.75 -15.58 -14.60
N LEU A 282 -16.17 -15.16 -13.47
CA LEU A 282 -15.50 -16.08 -12.54
C LEU A 282 -16.49 -17.04 -11.85
N LYS A 283 -17.74 -16.62 -11.63
CA LYS A 283 -18.77 -17.49 -11.04
C LYS A 283 -19.18 -18.60 -12.01
N GLU A 284 -19.13 -18.37 -13.31
CA GLU A 284 -19.45 -19.36 -14.36
C GLU A 284 -18.33 -20.40 -14.54
N THR A 285 -17.08 -20.04 -14.22
CA THR A 285 -15.91 -20.91 -14.46
C THR A 285 -15.67 -21.95 -13.38
N THR A 286 -16.29 -21.84 -12.21
CA THR A 286 -16.12 -22.82 -11.12
C THR A 286 -17.40 -22.98 -10.30
N ILE A 287 -17.62 -24.17 -9.75
CA ILE A 287 -18.66 -24.47 -8.75
C ILE A 287 -18.10 -24.63 -7.35
N HIS A 288 -16.79 -24.64 -7.20
CA HIS A 288 -16.08 -24.88 -5.95
C HIS A 288 -16.05 -23.63 -5.05
N ASP A 289 -15.91 -23.82 -3.77
CA ASP A 289 -15.58 -22.77 -2.80
C ASP A 289 -14.10 -22.44 -2.94
N VAL A 290 -13.73 -21.23 -3.39
CA VAL A 290 -12.36 -20.90 -3.77
C VAL A 290 -11.89 -19.54 -3.29
N ILE A 291 -10.55 -19.41 -3.15
CA ILE A 291 -9.83 -18.14 -3.12
C ILE A 291 -8.85 -18.15 -4.28
N LEU A 292 -9.09 -17.28 -5.25
CA LEU A 292 -8.29 -17.12 -6.47
C LEU A 292 -7.47 -15.83 -6.41
N ASP A 293 -6.25 -15.86 -6.95
CA ASP A 293 -5.40 -14.69 -7.17
C ASP A 293 -5.22 -14.49 -8.68
N GLY A 294 -5.48 -13.30 -9.18
CA GLY A 294 -5.48 -13.02 -10.61
C GLY A 294 -5.26 -11.54 -10.92
N GLU A 295 -5.24 -11.23 -12.22
CA GLU A 295 -5.16 -9.87 -12.75
C GLU A 295 -6.34 -9.61 -13.68
N VAL A 296 -7.04 -8.48 -13.50
CA VAL A 296 -8.06 -8.01 -14.44
C VAL A 296 -7.43 -7.03 -15.40
N ILE A 297 -7.58 -7.27 -16.70
CA ILE A 297 -7.17 -6.33 -17.75
C ILE A 297 -8.39 -5.79 -18.49
N ALA A 298 -8.30 -4.57 -18.99
CA ALA A 298 -9.25 -4.03 -19.96
C ALA A 298 -8.83 -4.44 -21.37
N VAL A 299 -9.79 -4.85 -22.20
CA VAL A 299 -9.51 -5.25 -23.59
C VAL A 299 -10.45 -4.52 -24.55
N LYS A 300 -9.99 -4.36 -25.79
CA LYS A 300 -10.80 -3.92 -26.92
C LYS A 300 -10.35 -4.68 -28.15
N ASN A 301 -11.29 -5.33 -28.82
CA ASN A 301 -11.00 -6.17 -29.98
C ASN A 301 -9.91 -7.24 -29.71
N GLY A 302 -9.91 -7.83 -28.51
CA GLY A 302 -8.94 -8.84 -28.09
C GLY A 302 -7.55 -8.31 -27.69
N ARG A 303 -7.32 -6.99 -27.71
CA ARG A 303 -6.03 -6.37 -27.30
C ARG A 303 -6.14 -5.68 -25.95
N PRO A 304 -5.11 -5.79 -25.08
CA PRO A 304 -5.07 -5.10 -23.82
C PRO A 304 -5.12 -3.58 -24.01
N LEU A 305 -5.84 -2.89 -23.13
CA LEU A 305 -5.86 -1.45 -23.02
C LEU A 305 -4.95 -0.99 -21.86
N PRO A 306 -4.45 0.26 -21.88
CA PRO A 306 -3.61 0.80 -20.82
C PRO A 306 -4.25 0.66 -19.43
N PHE A 307 -3.45 0.43 -18.40
CA PHE A 307 -3.84 0.29 -16.99
C PHE A 307 -4.83 1.38 -16.50
N GLN A 308 -4.68 2.62 -16.97
CA GLN A 308 -5.61 3.71 -16.61
C GLN A 308 -7.07 3.41 -16.98
N THR A 309 -7.30 2.64 -18.04
CA THR A 309 -8.65 2.22 -18.46
C THR A 309 -9.26 1.29 -17.41
N VAL A 310 -8.48 0.35 -16.88
CA VAL A 310 -8.91 -0.54 -15.79
C VAL A 310 -9.24 0.27 -14.54
N LEU A 311 -8.39 1.23 -14.17
CA LEU A 311 -8.60 2.07 -12.98
C LEU A 311 -9.90 2.89 -13.05
N ARG A 312 -10.32 3.31 -14.24
CA ARG A 312 -11.60 4.03 -14.41
C ARG A 312 -12.79 3.19 -13.95
N ARG A 313 -12.76 1.88 -14.14
CA ARG A 313 -13.77 0.93 -13.67
C ARG A 313 -13.67 0.70 -12.15
N PHE A 314 -12.49 0.40 -11.62
CA PHE A 314 -12.28 0.09 -10.20
C PHE A 314 -12.62 1.23 -9.24
N ARG A 315 -12.51 2.48 -9.67
CA ARG A 315 -12.76 3.67 -8.80
C ARG A 315 -14.21 4.18 -8.86
N ARG A 316 -15.04 3.68 -9.77
CA ARG A 316 -16.41 4.16 -9.93
C ARG A 316 -17.37 3.48 -8.96
N LYS A 317 -18.21 4.32 -8.33
CA LYS A 317 -19.31 3.87 -7.46
C LYS A 317 -20.69 4.08 -8.13
N TYR A 318 -20.72 4.79 -9.27
CA TYR A 318 -21.95 5.18 -9.99
C TYR A 318 -21.77 4.93 -11.48
N GLU A 319 -22.88 4.75 -12.22
CA GLU A 319 -22.89 4.53 -13.68
C GLU A 319 -22.10 3.29 -14.15
N ILE A 320 -22.12 2.23 -13.36
CA ILE A 320 -21.34 1.01 -13.62
C ILE A 320 -21.81 0.35 -14.93
N ALA A 321 -23.13 0.28 -15.17
CA ALA A 321 -23.70 -0.37 -16.36
C ALA A 321 -23.22 0.28 -17.68
N THR A 322 -23.22 1.61 -17.78
CA THR A 322 -22.73 2.33 -18.97
C THR A 322 -21.25 2.06 -19.22
N MET A 323 -20.46 1.97 -18.16
CA MET A 323 -19.03 1.69 -18.29
C MET A 323 -18.73 0.24 -18.66
N GLN A 324 -19.63 -0.70 -18.37
CA GLN A 324 -19.49 -2.11 -18.80
C GLN A 324 -19.62 -2.24 -20.32
N GLU A 325 -20.48 -1.45 -20.95
CA GLU A 325 -20.64 -1.43 -22.41
C GLU A 325 -19.43 -0.80 -23.13
N GLU A 326 -18.73 0.14 -22.46
CA GLU A 326 -17.59 0.85 -23.05
C GLU A 326 -16.26 0.12 -22.88
N ILE A 327 -16.07 -0.62 -21.78
CA ILE A 327 -14.79 -1.22 -21.38
C ILE A 327 -15.03 -2.66 -20.96
N GLU A 328 -14.63 -3.59 -21.80
CA GLU A 328 -14.62 -5.02 -21.49
C GLU A 328 -13.48 -5.35 -20.54
N LEU A 329 -13.75 -6.10 -19.47
CA LEU A 329 -12.79 -6.56 -18.48
C LEU A 329 -12.65 -8.08 -18.53
N ILE A 330 -11.41 -8.56 -18.62
CA ILE A 330 -11.11 -10.00 -18.62
C ILE A 330 -10.25 -10.35 -17.41
N PRO A 331 -10.69 -11.28 -16.54
CA PRO A 331 -9.86 -11.83 -15.48
C PRO A 331 -8.87 -12.84 -16.02
N ASN A 332 -7.65 -12.85 -15.47
CA ASN A 332 -6.60 -13.83 -15.73
C ASN A 332 -6.14 -14.40 -14.39
N VAL A 333 -6.58 -15.59 -14.05
CA VAL A 333 -6.29 -16.26 -12.78
C VAL A 333 -4.97 -17.02 -12.90
N PHE A 334 -4.05 -16.78 -11.98
CA PHE A 334 -2.73 -17.39 -12.01
C PHE A 334 -2.36 -18.17 -10.73
N ASP A 335 -3.18 -18.12 -9.68
CA ASP A 335 -2.94 -18.92 -8.46
C ASP A 335 -4.26 -19.26 -7.75
N LEU A 336 -4.24 -20.38 -7.01
CA LEU A 336 -5.32 -20.87 -6.17
C LEU A 336 -4.80 -21.04 -4.75
N LEU A 337 -5.42 -20.31 -3.82
CA LEU A 337 -4.96 -20.25 -2.43
C LEU A 337 -5.77 -21.15 -1.48
N TYR A 338 -7.03 -21.45 -1.86
CA TYR A 338 -7.97 -22.25 -1.09
C TYR A 338 -9.00 -22.89 -2.02
N THR A 339 -9.38 -24.12 -1.72
CA THR A 339 -10.54 -24.80 -2.35
C THR A 339 -11.20 -25.76 -1.36
N ASP A 340 -12.54 -25.73 -1.27
CA ASP A 340 -13.42 -26.70 -0.58
C ASP A 340 -12.93 -27.13 0.83
N GLY A 341 -12.47 -26.19 1.63
CA GLY A 341 -11.98 -26.46 3.00
C GLY A 341 -10.45 -26.62 3.11
N GLU A 342 -9.74 -26.75 2.00
CA GLU A 342 -8.29 -26.96 1.97
C GLU A 342 -7.53 -25.66 1.73
N THR A 343 -6.60 -25.31 2.60
CA THR A 343 -5.63 -24.21 2.43
C THR A 343 -4.46 -24.71 1.59
N LEU A 344 -4.12 -24.00 0.50
CA LEU A 344 -3.11 -24.42 -0.46
C LEU A 344 -1.82 -23.59 -0.43
N ILE A 345 -1.75 -22.52 0.36
CA ILE A 345 -0.62 -21.57 0.33
C ILE A 345 0.74 -22.23 0.62
N ASP A 346 0.77 -23.29 1.41
CA ASP A 346 2.00 -24.01 1.77
C ASP A 346 2.43 -25.04 0.72
N LEU A 347 1.56 -25.34 -0.26
CA LEU A 347 1.89 -26.25 -1.34
C LEU A 347 2.80 -25.58 -2.38
N PRO A 348 3.64 -26.37 -3.08
CA PRO A 348 4.41 -25.86 -4.22
C PRO A 348 3.50 -25.29 -5.31
N LEU A 349 3.99 -24.28 -6.05
CA LEU A 349 3.25 -23.67 -7.17
C LEU A 349 2.72 -24.70 -8.16
N SER A 350 3.51 -25.75 -8.47
CA SER A 350 3.09 -26.83 -9.38
C SER A 350 1.84 -27.55 -8.89
N ALA A 351 1.72 -27.82 -7.59
CA ALA A 351 0.55 -28.47 -7.02
C ALA A 351 -0.66 -27.52 -7.01
N ARG A 352 -0.46 -26.25 -6.66
CA ARG A 352 -1.53 -25.23 -6.72
C ARG A 352 -2.02 -25.01 -8.15
N ARG A 353 -1.10 -24.97 -9.12
CA ARG A 353 -1.45 -24.86 -10.55
C ARG A 353 -2.29 -26.04 -11.04
N LYS A 354 -1.89 -27.25 -10.70
CA LYS A 354 -2.68 -28.45 -11.05
C LYS A 354 -4.09 -28.37 -10.46
N ARG A 355 -4.22 -27.99 -9.21
CA ARG A 355 -5.53 -27.80 -8.56
C ARG A 355 -6.33 -26.66 -9.22
N LEU A 356 -5.69 -25.56 -9.62
CA LEU A 356 -6.34 -24.47 -10.33
C LEU A 356 -6.99 -24.97 -11.65
N GLU A 357 -6.27 -25.79 -12.41
CA GLU A 357 -6.73 -26.37 -13.67
C GLU A 357 -7.84 -27.43 -13.47
N GLU A 358 -7.92 -28.03 -12.28
CA GLU A 358 -9.01 -28.96 -11.92
C GLU A 358 -10.30 -28.20 -11.52
N VAL A 359 -10.20 -27.01 -10.90
CA VAL A 359 -11.36 -26.30 -10.35
C VAL A 359 -11.89 -25.17 -11.23
N LEU A 360 -11.09 -24.65 -12.17
CA LEU A 360 -11.51 -23.63 -13.14
C LEU A 360 -11.57 -24.21 -14.56
N THR A 361 -12.62 -23.83 -15.28
CA THR A 361 -12.81 -24.24 -16.70
C THR A 361 -12.30 -23.22 -17.71
N ASP A 362 -12.11 -21.95 -17.30
CA ASP A 362 -11.67 -20.84 -18.16
C ASP A 362 -10.94 -19.75 -17.35
N HIS A 363 -10.43 -18.74 -18.02
CA HIS A 363 -9.74 -17.56 -17.45
C HIS A 363 -8.47 -17.89 -16.67
N ILE A 364 -7.85 -19.04 -16.92
CA ILE A 364 -6.55 -19.40 -16.34
C ILE A 364 -5.44 -18.75 -17.17
N ALA A 365 -4.56 -18.00 -16.52
CA ALA A 365 -3.40 -17.38 -17.18
C ALA A 365 -2.51 -18.45 -17.85
N PRO A 366 -2.11 -18.30 -19.12
CA PRO A 366 -1.17 -19.21 -19.77
C PRO A 366 0.13 -19.32 -19.00
N GLN A 367 0.65 -20.54 -18.86
CA GLN A 367 1.89 -20.84 -18.16
C GLN A 367 2.75 -21.80 -18.97
N THR A 368 4.05 -21.49 -19.07
CA THR A 368 5.07 -22.38 -19.62
C THR A 368 6.11 -22.69 -18.56
N VAL A 369 6.40 -23.97 -18.31
CA VAL A 369 7.44 -24.38 -17.35
C VAL A 369 8.66 -24.84 -18.14
N SER A 370 9.78 -24.11 -18.00
CA SER A 370 11.01 -24.42 -18.73
C SER A 370 12.27 -24.05 -17.96
N GLY A 371 13.36 -24.73 -18.26
CA GLY A 371 14.73 -24.37 -17.92
C GLY A 371 15.51 -23.88 -19.12
N ASP A 372 14.91 -23.86 -20.30
CA ASP A 372 15.52 -23.38 -21.54
C ASP A 372 15.32 -21.88 -21.69
N ARG A 373 16.43 -21.15 -21.77
CA ARG A 373 16.44 -19.70 -21.96
C ARG A 373 15.71 -19.26 -23.22
N GLU A 374 15.92 -19.95 -24.36
CA GLU A 374 15.30 -19.56 -25.63
C GLU A 374 13.79 -19.71 -25.59
N GLU A 375 13.27 -20.74 -24.93
CA GLU A 375 11.84 -20.96 -24.77
C GLU A 375 11.19 -19.86 -23.92
N ILE A 376 11.86 -19.45 -22.83
CA ILE A 376 11.38 -18.36 -21.97
C ILE A 376 11.47 -17.00 -22.70
N GLU A 377 12.54 -16.76 -23.47
CA GLU A 377 12.68 -15.55 -24.29
C GLU A 377 11.60 -15.46 -25.37
N LYS A 378 11.22 -16.57 -26.00
CA LYS A 378 10.09 -16.61 -26.94
C LYS A 378 8.78 -16.22 -26.25
N MET A 379 8.54 -16.73 -25.04
CA MET A 379 7.35 -16.34 -24.28
C MET A 379 7.40 -14.87 -23.87
N TYR A 380 8.57 -14.35 -23.50
CA TYR A 380 8.76 -12.94 -23.21
C TYR A 380 8.43 -12.05 -24.40
N GLN A 381 8.93 -12.39 -25.59
CA GLN A 381 8.61 -11.66 -26.82
C GLN A 381 7.12 -11.76 -27.15
N ALA A 382 6.52 -12.94 -27.05
CA ALA A 382 5.08 -13.13 -27.26
C ALA A 382 4.23 -12.28 -26.30
N ALA A 383 4.67 -12.11 -25.06
CA ALA A 383 3.99 -11.23 -24.10
C ALA A 383 4.04 -9.75 -24.52
N LEU A 384 5.19 -9.29 -25.02
CA LEU A 384 5.36 -7.91 -25.51
C LEU A 384 4.54 -7.67 -26.79
N ASP A 385 4.55 -8.61 -27.73
CA ASP A 385 3.78 -8.54 -28.98
C ASP A 385 2.27 -8.53 -28.72
N ALA A 386 1.82 -9.23 -27.68
CA ALA A 386 0.46 -9.20 -27.19
C ALA A 386 0.08 -7.92 -26.40
N GLY A 387 1.04 -7.01 -26.16
CA GLY A 387 0.82 -5.73 -25.46
C GLY A 387 0.87 -5.83 -23.93
N HIS A 388 1.46 -6.88 -23.38
CA HIS A 388 1.68 -7.01 -21.94
C HIS A 388 3.00 -6.37 -21.49
N GLU A 389 3.18 -6.15 -20.17
CA GLU A 389 4.37 -5.50 -19.61
C GLU A 389 5.67 -6.36 -19.68
N GLY A 390 5.59 -7.62 -20.07
CA GLY A 390 6.65 -8.61 -20.05
C GLY A 390 6.16 -9.93 -19.47
N ILE A 391 7.01 -10.61 -18.68
CA ILE A 391 6.66 -11.89 -18.03
C ILE A 391 6.93 -11.89 -16.54
N MET A 392 6.26 -12.82 -15.85
CA MET A 392 6.53 -13.24 -14.49
C MET A 392 7.20 -14.60 -14.52
N LEU A 393 8.34 -14.74 -13.85
CA LEU A 393 8.99 -16.01 -13.59
C LEU A 393 8.72 -16.43 -12.15
N LYS A 394 8.21 -17.64 -11.96
CA LYS A 394 7.82 -18.18 -10.66
C LYS A 394 8.56 -19.49 -10.40
N VAL A 395 9.08 -19.65 -9.19
CA VAL A 395 9.76 -20.90 -8.77
C VAL A 395 8.72 -21.99 -8.57
N VAL A 396 8.84 -23.06 -9.34
CA VAL A 396 7.85 -24.16 -9.44
C VAL A 396 7.59 -24.85 -8.10
N SER A 397 8.65 -24.98 -7.28
CA SER A 397 8.59 -25.61 -5.94
C SER A 397 8.21 -24.66 -4.80
N SER A 398 7.99 -23.36 -5.08
CA SER A 398 7.78 -22.38 -4.02
C SER A 398 6.35 -22.39 -3.46
N PRO A 399 6.19 -22.19 -2.14
CA PRO A 399 4.90 -21.88 -1.54
C PRO A 399 4.42 -20.48 -1.96
N TYR A 400 3.15 -20.18 -1.70
CA TYR A 400 2.63 -18.81 -1.77
C TYR A 400 2.92 -18.11 -0.45
N SER A 401 3.66 -17.01 -0.48
CA SER A 401 4.07 -16.26 0.71
C SER A 401 3.36 -14.91 0.78
N PRO A 402 2.19 -14.81 1.44
CA PRO A 402 1.39 -13.60 1.49
C PRO A 402 2.17 -12.38 2.00
N GLY A 403 2.14 -11.28 1.24
CA GLY A 403 2.78 -10.01 1.59
C GLY A 403 4.31 -9.98 1.42
N ILE A 404 4.94 -11.12 1.17
CA ILE A 404 6.40 -11.20 1.05
C ILE A 404 6.85 -10.86 -0.37
N ARG A 405 7.92 -10.06 -0.44
CA ARG A 405 8.68 -9.81 -1.67
C ARG A 405 9.96 -10.61 -1.62
N GLY A 406 10.06 -11.61 -2.47
CA GLY A 406 11.23 -12.50 -2.51
C GLY A 406 11.55 -12.97 -3.93
N LYS A 407 12.56 -13.83 -4.05
CA LYS A 407 13.02 -14.40 -5.30
C LYS A 407 12.12 -15.49 -5.88
N ASN A 408 11.14 -15.97 -5.11
CA ASN A 408 10.19 -16.97 -5.59
C ASN A 408 9.34 -16.48 -6.76
N TRP A 409 9.12 -15.17 -6.85
CA TRP A 409 8.48 -14.51 -7.99
C TRP A 409 9.36 -13.39 -8.48
N MET A 410 9.70 -13.42 -9.78
CA MET A 410 10.51 -12.42 -10.45
C MET A 410 9.74 -11.83 -11.63
N LYS A 411 9.84 -10.53 -11.81
CA LYS A 411 9.26 -9.82 -12.96
C LYS A 411 10.37 -9.45 -13.93
N ILE A 412 10.17 -9.80 -15.19
CA ILE A 412 11.04 -9.48 -16.32
C ILE A 412 10.29 -8.46 -17.17
N LYS A 413 10.88 -7.30 -17.34
CA LYS A 413 10.35 -6.20 -18.13
C LYS A 413 11.41 -5.71 -19.11
N PRO A 414 11.03 -5.03 -20.21
CA PRO A 414 11.98 -4.32 -21.06
C PRO A 414 12.83 -3.35 -20.23
N GLU A 415 14.01 -3.04 -20.72
CA GLU A 415 14.80 -1.94 -20.16
C GLU A 415 13.96 -0.67 -20.18
N VAL A 416 14.08 0.10 -19.11
CA VAL A 416 13.25 1.30 -18.91
C VAL A 416 13.81 2.39 -19.82
N ASP A 417 12.99 2.98 -20.66
CA ASP A 417 13.36 4.19 -21.39
C ASP A 417 13.78 5.29 -20.42
N THR A 418 14.77 6.10 -20.78
CA THR A 418 15.25 7.20 -19.96
C THR A 418 15.03 8.54 -20.62
N LEU A 419 14.88 9.58 -19.79
CA LEU A 419 14.85 11.00 -20.17
C LEU A 419 15.87 11.76 -19.33
N ASP A 420 16.57 12.69 -19.96
CA ASP A 420 17.42 13.65 -19.27
C ASP A 420 16.63 14.93 -18.99
N LEU A 421 16.37 15.21 -17.72
CA LEU A 421 15.49 16.31 -17.28
C LEU A 421 16.20 17.21 -16.28
N ALA A 422 15.91 18.52 -16.34
CA ALA A 422 16.45 19.49 -15.40
C ALA A 422 15.74 19.42 -14.04
N VAL A 423 16.50 19.59 -12.96
CA VAL A 423 15.97 19.75 -11.61
C VAL A 423 15.68 21.22 -11.35
N ILE A 424 14.40 21.57 -11.16
CA ILE A 424 13.95 22.96 -10.94
C ILE A 424 13.38 23.21 -9.55
N GLY A 425 13.22 22.17 -8.74
CA GLY A 425 12.72 22.27 -7.38
C GLY A 425 12.72 20.94 -6.66
N ALA A 426 12.37 20.96 -5.38
CA ALA A 426 12.22 19.77 -4.56
C ALA A 426 11.17 19.98 -3.46
N GLU A 427 10.86 18.89 -2.75
CA GLU A 427 10.16 18.92 -1.47
C GLU A 427 11.03 18.28 -0.40
N TRP A 428 10.99 18.83 0.81
CA TRP A 428 11.67 18.23 1.96
C TRP A 428 11.13 16.83 2.24
N GLY A 429 12.04 15.94 2.57
CA GLY A 429 11.70 14.57 2.97
C GLY A 429 10.99 14.50 4.30
N GLU A 430 10.52 13.30 4.66
CA GLU A 430 9.85 13.01 5.92
C GLU A 430 10.58 11.92 6.70
N GLY A 431 10.37 11.89 8.02
CA GLY A 431 10.97 10.89 8.90
C GLY A 431 12.49 10.90 8.87
N LYS A 432 13.14 9.78 8.58
CA LYS A 432 14.61 9.67 8.53
C LYS A 432 15.25 10.56 7.45
N ARG A 433 14.50 10.95 6.43
CA ARG A 433 14.95 11.79 5.31
C ARG A 433 14.57 13.26 5.46
N ALA A 434 14.09 13.70 6.63
CA ALA A 434 13.67 15.08 6.88
C ALA A 434 14.81 16.12 6.71
N HIS A 435 16.06 15.68 6.73
CA HIS A 435 17.25 16.54 6.55
C HIS A 435 17.70 16.68 5.09
N PHE A 436 17.03 15.97 4.17
CA PHE A 436 17.33 15.98 2.74
C PHE A 436 16.08 16.30 1.93
N PHE A 437 16.26 16.63 0.66
CA PHE A 437 15.15 16.69 -0.29
C PHE A 437 14.64 15.27 -0.56
N GLY A 438 13.34 15.02 -0.36
CA GLY A 438 12.70 13.71 -0.50
C GLY A 438 12.11 13.46 -1.89
N SER A 439 11.78 14.52 -2.64
CA SER A 439 11.31 14.44 -4.02
C SER A 439 11.82 15.65 -4.82
N PHE A 440 12.02 15.46 -6.13
CA PHE A 440 12.55 16.48 -7.02
C PHE A 440 11.55 16.78 -8.14
N LEU A 441 11.31 18.07 -8.40
CA LEU A 441 10.51 18.55 -9.52
C LEU A 441 11.40 18.67 -10.75
N LEU A 442 10.98 18.02 -11.83
CA LEU A 442 11.71 17.88 -13.07
C LEU A 442 11.06 18.68 -14.19
N ALA A 443 11.88 19.23 -15.08
CA ALA A 443 11.44 20.01 -16.23
C ALA A 443 12.12 19.54 -17.53
N CYS A 444 11.39 19.66 -18.62
CA CYS A 444 11.92 19.64 -19.98
C CYS A 444 12.03 21.04 -20.56
N GLN A 445 12.64 21.17 -21.73
CA GLN A 445 12.77 22.43 -22.43
C GLN A 445 11.65 22.66 -23.45
N ASP A 446 11.03 23.84 -23.47
CA ASP A 446 10.09 24.25 -24.50
C ASP A 446 10.38 25.68 -24.92
N GLN A 447 10.76 25.89 -26.19
CA GLN A 447 11.07 27.20 -26.77
C GLN A 447 12.05 28.08 -25.95
N GLY A 448 12.99 27.42 -25.25
CA GLY A 448 13.98 28.08 -24.39
C GLY A 448 13.54 28.30 -22.95
N GLU A 449 12.31 27.94 -22.57
CA GLU A 449 11.82 27.91 -21.19
C GLU A 449 11.86 26.49 -20.59
N LEU A 450 12.08 26.42 -19.27
CA LEU A 450 11.95 25.16 -18.53
C LEU A 450 10.49 24.94 -18.10
N VAL A 451 9.92 23.85 -18.58
CA VAL A 451 8.51 23.50 -18.34
C VAL A 451 8.43 22.30 -17.42
N PRO A 452 7.77 22.42 -16.25
CA PRO A 452 7.57 21.31 -15.32
C PRO A 452 6.86 20.13 -15.98
N LEU A 453 7.40 18.91 -15.77
CA LEU A 453 6.94 17.69 -16.42
C LEU A 453 6.51 16.61 -15.42
N SER A 454 7.28 16.37 -14.36
CA SER A 454 7.06 15.27 -13.42
C SER A 454 7.78 15.52 -12.10
N LYS A 455 7.44 14.73 -11.07
CA LYS A 455 8.22 14.62 -9.82
C LYS A 455 8.84 13.24 -9.70
N VAL A 456 10.07 13.14 -9.18
CA VAL A 456 10.74 11.87 -8.86
C VAL A 456 11.11 11.82 -7.39
N ALA A 457 10.79 10.70 -6.71
CA ALA A 457 11.12 10.45 -5.31
C ALA A 457 11.78 9.08 -5.09
N THR A 458 11.89 8.25 -6.14
CA THR A 458 12.37 6.88 -6.07
C THR A 458 13.66 6.69 -6.88
N GLY A 459 14.43 5.68 -6.53
CA GLY A 459 15.69 5.36 -7.22
C GLY A 459 16.94 5.85 -6.50
N PHE A 460 16.82 6.72 -5.51
CA PHE A 460 17.94 7.23 -4.73
C PHE A 460 18.32 6.29 -3.59
N SER A 461 19.60 6.05 -3.39
CA SER A 461 20.17 5.61 -2.12
C SER A 461 20.25 6.80 -1.13
N ASP A 462 20.44 6.53 0.16
CA ASP A 462 20.59 7.60 1.15
C ASP A 462 21.87 8.41 0.91
N ASP A 463 22.95 7.78 0.43
CA ASP A 463 24.19 8.45 0.03
C ASP A 463 23.98 9.39 -1.18
N GLN A 464 23.25 8.93 -2.19
CA GLN A 464 22.91 9.75 -3.36
C GLN A 464 22.01 10.94 -2.99
N LEU A 465 21.08 10.76 -2.03
CA LEU A 465 20.28 11.90 -1.53
C LEU A 465 21.14 12.93 -0.81
N ALA A 466 22.13 12.48 -0.02
CA ALA A 466 23.07 13.37 0.66
C ALA A 466 23.96 14.13 -0.34
N GLU A 467 24.44 13.44 -1.38
CA GLU A 467 25.23 14.03 -2.45
C GLU A 467 24.44 15.10 -3.22
N VAL A 468 23.25 14.77 -3.70
CA VAL A 468 22.35 15.69 -4.43
C VAL A 468 21.95 16.88 -3.55
N TYR A 469 21.69 16.64 -2.25
CA TYR A 469 21.43 17.73 -1.31
C TYR A 469 22.63 18.66 -1.18
N GLY A 470 23.85 18.11 -1.08
CA GLY A 470 25.08 18.91 -1.06
C GLY A 470 25.24 19.80 -2.28
N MET A 471 24.85 19.31 -3.47
CA MET A 471 24.90 20.05 -4.73
C MET A 471 23.86 21.16 -4.84
N LEU A 472 22.66 21.00 -4.23
CA LEU A 472 21.51 21.89 -4.44
C LEU A 472 21.25 22.88 -3.29
N LYS A 473 21.70 22.59 -2.07
CA LYS A 473 21.35 23.36 -0.87
C LYS A 473 21.71 24.85 -0.95
N ASP A 474 22.80 25.19 -1.62
CA ASP A 474 23.31 26.56 -1.77
C ASP A 474 22.72 27.29 -3.00
N HIS A 475 21.88 26.61 -3.79
CA HIS A 475 21.26 27.13 -5.02
C HIS A 475 19.73 27.31 -4.88
N VAL A 476 19.23 27.43 -3.65
CA VAL A 476 17.82 27.68 -3.36
C VAL A 476 17.47 29.12 -3.71
N ILE A 477 16.51 29.31 -4.63
CA ILE A 477 15.97 30.64 -5.00
C ILE A 477 14.83 31.03 -4.08
N SER A 478 13.94 30.09 -3.74
CA SER A 478 12.79 30.34 -2.88
C SER A 478 12.33 29.07 -2.18
N GLN A 479 11.69 29.25 -1.03
CA GLN A 479 11.06 28.17 -0.27
C GLN A 479 9.69 28.61 0.22
N SER A 480 8.69 27.72 0.07
CA SER A 480 7.34 27.90 0.60
C SER A 480 6.86 26.59 1.22
N GLY A 481 6.79 26.56 2.55
CA GLY A 481 6.50 25.34 3.32
C GLY A 481 7.53 24.25 3.02
N LYS A 482 7.08 23.10 2.49
CA LYS A 482 7.96 21.99 2.09
C LYS A 482 8.56 22.15 0.68
N GLU A 483 8.00 23.01 -0.15
CA GLU A 483 8.44 23.20 -1.53
C GLU A 483 9.63 24.15 -1.61
N VAL A 484 10.64 23.73 -2.35
CA VAL A 484 11.87 24.47 -2.61
C VAL A 484 12.04 24.64 -4.12
N ARG A 485 12.49 25.82 -4.56
CA ARG A 485 12.85 26.12 -5.96
C ARG A 485 14.34 26.36 -6.06
N PHE A 486 14.93 25.85 -7.14
CA PHE A 486 16.35 25.96 -7.41
C PHE A 486 16.63 26.79 -8.65
N GLU A 487 17.81 27.40 -8.67
CA GLU A 487 18.46 27.73 -9.92
C GLU A 487 18.77 26.43 -10.67
N PRO A 488 18.34 26.26 -11.94
CA PRO A 488 18.51 24.99 -12.66
C PRO A 488 20.00 24.74 -12.95
N LEU A 489 20.57 23.75 -12.26
CA LEU A 489 21.99 23.38 -12.39
C LEU A 489 22.19 21.90 -12.72
N LEU A 490 21.32 21.03 -12.21
CA LEU A 490 21.49 19.60 -12.34
C LEU A 490 20.55 19.01 -13.39
N VAL A 491 21.09 18.09 -14.15
CA VAL A 491 20.34 17.21 -15.05
C VAL A 491 20.31 15.81 -14.46
N PHE A 492 19.11 15.24 -14.35
CA PHE A 492 18.93 13.86 -13.93
C PHE A 492 18.56 12.98 -15.12
N GLU A 493 19.18 11.81 -15.20
CA GLU A 493 18.69 10.71 -16.01
C GLU A 493 17.58 10.00 -15.24
N ILE A 494 16.38 9.99 -15.81
CA ILE A 494 15.16 9.47 -15.20
C ILE A 494 14.62 8.30 -16.03
N GLY A 495 14.64 7.11 -15.45
CA GLY A 495 13.93 5.97 -16.00
C GLY A 495 12.43 6.10 -15.80
N TYR A 496 11.63 5.68 -16.78
CA TYR A 496 10.16 5.73 -16.69
C TYR A 496 9.52 4.56 -17.44
N SER A 497 8.32 4.20 -17.06
CA SER A 497 7.57 3.11 -17.72
C SER A 497 6.68 3.62 -18.86
N GLU A 498 6.16 4.84 -18.76
CA GLU A 498 5.19 5.41 -19.71
C GLU A 498 5.14 6.92 -19.54
N ILE A 499 4.92 7.65 -20.64
CA ILE A 499 4.57 9.08 -20.61
C ILE A 499 3.04 9.16 -20.66
N GLN A 500 2.44 9.85 -19.69
CA GLN A 500 1.00 9.99 -19.55
C GLN A 500 0.59 11.45 -19.68
N THR A 501 -0.59 11.73 -20.25
CA THR A 501 -1.17 13.06 -20.20
C THR A 501 -1.53 13.44 -18.76
N SER A 502 -1.21 14.65 -18.34
CA SER A 502 -1.47 15.12 -16.98
C SER A 502 -1.82 16.60 -16.97
N PRO A 503 -2.94 17.00 -16.35
CA PRO A 503 -3.29 18.40 -16.16
C PRO A 503 -2.50 19.07 -15.03
N ASN A 504 -1.74 18.30 -14.24
CA ASN A 504 -1.04 18.79 -13.04
C ASN A 504 0.26 19.52 -13.35
N TYR A 505 0.79 19.34 -14.55
CA TYR A 505 2.03 19.98 -14.99
C TYR A 505 1.80 20.83 -16.24
N ARG A 506 2.48 21.98 -16.30
CA ARG A 506 2.38 22.90 -17.45
C ARG A 506 2.78 22.24 -18.77
N GLY A 507 3.69 21.25 -18.73
CA GLY A 507 4.07 20.46 -19.90
C GLY A 507 2.97 19.52 -20.44
N GLY A 508 1.84 19.37 -19.75
CA GLY A 508 0.72 18.53 -20.18
C GLY A 508 0.95 17.03 -20.02
N PHE A 509 2.12 16.62 -19.53
CA PHE A 509 2.52 15.22 -19.34
C PHE A 509 3.02 14.96 -17.93
N ALA A 510 3.07 13.66 -17.56
CA ALA A 510 3.73 13.14 -16.38
C ALA A 510 4.39 11.79 -16.70
N LEU A 511 5.43 11.42 -15.97
CA LEU A 511 6.08 10.11 -16.10
C LEU A 511 5.42 9.11 -15.15
N ARG A 512 5.10 7.92 -15.66
CA ARG A 512 4.64 6.79 -14.84
C ARG A 512 5.84 6.07 -14.24
N PHE A 513 5.85 5.90 -12.91
CA PHE A 513 6.94 5.30 -12.14
C PHE A 513 8.33 5.91 -12.43
N PRO A 514 8.45 7.24 -12.35
CA PRO A 514 9.73 7.88 -12.54
C PRO A 514 10.73 7.39 -11.50
N ARG A 515 11.94 7.07 -11.95
CA ARG A 515 13.02 6.58 -11.09
C ARG A 515 14.32 7.29 -11.44
N PHE A 516 14.99 7.84 -10.45
CA PHE A 516 16.32 8.38 -10.60
C PHE A 516 17.31 7.26 -10.96
N ILE A 517 18.11 7.48 -11.98
CA ILE A 517 19.19 6.60 -12.41
C ILE A 517 20.53 7.19 -11.96
N ARG A 518 20.84 8.42 -12.38
CA ARG A 518 22.06 9.15 -12.02
C ARG A 518 21.96 10.63 -12.29
N VAL A 519 22.90 11.40 -11.73
CA VAL A 519 23.16 12.77 -12.16
C VAL A 519 23.91 12.73 -13.50
N ARG A 520 23.55 13.59 -14.42
CA ARG A 520 24.20 13.77 -15.71
C ARG A 520 25.15 14.98 -15.60
N ASP A 521 26.31 14.76 -15.00
CA ASP A 521 27.41 15.74 -14.90
C ASP A 521 28.07 16.05 -16.24
N ASP A 522 27.84 15.19 -17.23
CA ASP A 522 28.27 15.33 -18.62
C ASP A 522 27.33 16.19 -19.49
N LYS A 523 26.17 16.62 -18.97
CA LYS A 523 25.16 17.40 -19.71
C LYS A 523 24.83 18.74 -19.05
N SER A 524 24.68 19.77 -19.90
CA SER A 524 24.15 21.05 -19.48
C SER A 524 22.63 21.12 -19.56
N ILE A 525 22.03 22.12 -18.92
CA ILE A 525 20.56 22.37 -18.95
C ILE A 525 20.04 22.60 -20.39
N ASN A 526 20.89 22.98 -21.33
CA ASN A 526 20.51 23.20 -22.73
C ASN A 526 20.46 21.88 -23.54
N GLU A 527 20.92 20.79 -22.98
CA GLU A 527 21.00 19.45 -23.62
C GLU A 527 19.99 18.45 -23.08
N ILE A 528 18.98 18.94 -22.35
CA ILE A 528 17.89 18.11 -21.83
C ILE A 528 16.82 17.85 -22.89
N GLU A 529 15.94 16.92 -22.59
CA GLU A 529 14.79 16.58 -23.45
C GLU A 529 13.89 17.80 -23.69
N THR A 530 13.39 17.89 -24.93
CA THR A 530 12.40 18.92 -25.31
C THR A 530 10.97 18.42 -25.14
N LEU A 531 10.02 19.34 -24.98
CA LEU A 531 8.60 18.99 -24.91
C LEU A 531 8.11 18.37 -26.23
N GLU A 532 8.71 18.76 -27.36
CA GLU A 532 8.44 18.15 -28.66
C GLU A 532 8.86 16.68 -28.69
N SER A 533 10.11 16.36 -28.27
CA SER A 533 10.61 14.98 -28.16
C SER A 533 9.72 14.12 -27.24
N ILE A 534 9.29 14.67 -26.11
CA ILE A 534 8.40 14.00 -25.17
C ILE A 534 7.03 13.73 -25.81
N THR A 535 6.51 14.71 -26.56
CA THR A 535 5.23 14.56 -27.29
C THR A 535 5.32 13.47 -28.36
N GLU A 536 6.42 13.40 -29.10
CA GLU A 536 6.67 12.37 -30.11
C GLU A 536 6.78 10.98 -29.47
N ARG A 537 7.54 10.84 -28.36
CA ARG A 537 7.65 9.60 -27.59
C ARG A 537 6.28 9.15 -27.04
N HIS A 538 5.48 10.07 -26.53
CA HIS A 538 4.11 9.77 -26.07
C HIS A 538 3.22 9.28 -27.23
N LYS A 539 3.28 9.92 -28.41
CA LYS A 539 2.55 9.45 -29.59
C LYS A 539 3.04 8.08 -30.08
N ALA A 540 4.34 7.83 -30.03
CA ALA A 540 4.94 6.55 -30.42
C ALA A 540 4.53 5.41 -29.47
N GLN A 541 4.40 5.68 -28.17
CA GLN A 541 3.85 4.72 -27.21
C GLN A 541 2.41 4.33 -27.55
N GLY A 542 1.57 5.29 -27.97
CA GLY A 542 0.21 5.03 -28.46
C GLY A 542 0.15 4.31 -29.81
N ARG A 543 1.20 4.44 -30.66
CA ARG A 543 1.28 3.77 -31.95
C ARG A 543 1.77 2.34 -31.87
N ARG A 544 2.66 1.99 -30.92
CA ARG A 544 2.98 0.58 -30.62
C ARG A 544 1.75 -0.25 -30.26
N THR A 545 0.65 0.43 -29.91
CA THR A 545 -0.68 -0.19 -29.70
C THR A 545 -1.64 -0.04 -30.89
N SER A 546 -1.29 0.70 -31.97
CA SER A 546 -2.21 1.03 -33.09
C SER A 546 -1.70 0.72 -34.50
N GLU A 547 -0.44 0.42 -34.71
CA GLU A 547 0.13 0.23 -36.08
C GLU A 547 0.27 -1.20 -36.57
N GLU A 548 -0.27 -2.17 -35.85
CA GLU A 548 -0.57 -3.50 -36.46
C GLU A 548 -2.10 -3.64 -36.69
N LYS A 549 -2.60 -2.82 -37.59
CA LYS A 549 -3.92 -3.01 -38.19
C LYS A 549 -3.79 -3.82 -39.49
#